data_b6b608d52b2941beb6416823dca3b173
#
_entry.id   b6b608d52b2941beb6416823dca3b173
#
_cell.length_a   1.000
_cell.length_b   1.000
_cell.length_c   1.000
_cell.angle_alpha   90.00
_cell.angle_beta   90.00
_cell.angle_gamma   90.00
#
_symmetry.space_group_name_H-M   'P 1'
#
loop_
_entity.id
_entity.type
_entity.pdbx_description
1 polymer ?
#
loop_
_entity_poly.entity_id
_entity_poly.type
_entity_poly.pdbx_seq_one_letter_code
_entity_poly.pdbx_strand_id
1 'polypeptide(L)'
;MKIAALEKKQQTVFDPMVSGAGTPWEDRGTRGPVGAFFKTCFESMFSPGKLMLSIRRPETTTDSRIFLIIISVLWGLSALIHMGITLWRASQMPNVIDVDPIVCTVYCLLVVVLFGGGGYVLYSTYVKIYGRLIAQEKGAPLMTEVLLYNVNVYALGPSLLAIIPFAGPPIAVIWILCNLVVAGNVRLKLKFSAAFIDALLSFLAILGIMGGIFLLGWVFLQHIAFYYAVTTKIPTKLPHR
;
A
#
# COMPACT_ATOMS: atom_id res chain seq x y z
N MET A 1 17.60 -16.73 -45.62
CA MET A 1 18.34 -17.28 -44.45
C MET A 1 18.66 -16.22 -43.36
N LYS A 2 18.98 -14.96 -43.68
CA LYS A 2 19.28 -13.91 -42.70
C LYS A 2 18.06 -13.39 -41.90
N ILE A 3 16.86 -13.40 -42.48
CA ILE A 3 15.63 -12.91 -41.81
C ILE A 3 15.19 -13.87 -40.70
N ALA A 4 15.22 -15.19 -40.93
CA ALA A 4 14.90 -16.19 -39.91
C ALA A 4 15.88 -16.19 -38.72
N ALA A 5 17.16 -15.79 -38.96
CA ALA A 5 18.14 -15.64 -37.88
C ALA A 5 17.93 -14.34 -37.06
N LEU A 6 17.38 -13.29 -37.66
CA LEU A 6 17.01 -12.05 -37.01
C LEU A 6 15.71 -12.22 -36.16
N GLU A 7 14.74 -12.94 -36.73
CA GLU A 7 13.52 -13.28 -35.95
C GLU A 7 13.83 -14.21 -34.78
N LYS A 8 14.76 -15.16 -34.92
CA LYS A 8 15.24 -16.03 -33.85
C LYS A 8 16.03 -15.26 -32.78
N LYS A 9 16.65 -14.12 -33.10
CA LYS A 9 17.37 -13.24 -32.18
C LYS A 9 16.46 -12.26 -31.48
N GLN A 10 15.27 -11.98 -32.05
CA GLN A 10 14.22 -11.18 -31.37
C GLN A 10 13.26 -12.03 -30.51
N GLN A 11 13.22 -13.33 -30.74
CA GLN A 11 12.55 -14.31 -29.89
C GLN A 11 13.52 -14.95 -28.86
N THR A 12 14.41 -14.20 -28.26
CA THR A 12 14.70 -14.49 -26.85
C THR A 12 13.40 -14.19 -26.12
N VAL A 13 12.53 -15.20 -26.11
CA VAL A 13 11.28 -15.22 -25.37
C VAL A 13 11.64 -14.70 -23.99
N PHE A 14 11.23 -13.48 -23.68
CA PHE A 14 11.34 -12.95 -22.35
C PHE A 14 10.48 -13.87 -21.49
N ASP A 15 11.13 -14.85 -20.89
CA ASP A 15 10.50 -15.69 -19.91
C ASP A 15 10.27 -14.82 -18.65
N PRO A 16 9.03 -14.49 -18.29
CA PRO A 16 8.74 -13.69 -17.11
C PRO A 16 9.24 -14.38 -15.83
N MET A 17 9.58 -15.67 -15.93
CA MET A 17 10.08 -16.49 -14.84
C MET A 17 11.60 -16.52 -14.73
N VAL A 18 12.34 -15.90 -15.69
CA VAL A 18 13.79 -15.76 -15.55
C VAL A 18 14.10 -14.96 -14.29
N SER A 19 14.87 -15.56 -13.40
CA SER A 19 15.33 -14.94 -12.18
C SER A 19 16.16 -13.68 -12.50
N GLY A 20 15.77 -12.54 -11.95
CA GLY A 20 16.55 -11.31 -12.02
C GLY A 20 17.77 -11.32 -11.12
N ALA A 21 18.56 -10.25 -11.17
CA ALA A 21 19.75 -10.07 -10.33
C ALA A 21 19.44 -9.97 -8.83
N GLY A 22 18.20 -9.72 -8.47
CA GLY A 22 17.70 -9.46 -7.13
C GLY A 22 17.37 -8.00 -6.91
N THR A 23 16.24 -7.75 -6.24
CA THR A 23 15.92 -6.41 -5.75
C THR A 23 16.84 -6.06 -4.59
N PRO A 24 17.06 -4.77 -4.28
CA PRO A 24 17.85 -4.39 -3.11
C PRO A 24 17.29 -5.01 -1.81
N TRP A 25 15.98 -5.20 -1.71
CA TRP A 25 15.33 -5.84 -0.57
C TRP A 25 15.62 -7.35 -0.47
N GLU A 26 15.67 -8.05 -1.59
CA GLU A 26 16.09 -9.46 -1.62
C GLU A 26 17.56 -9.65 -1.22
N ASP A 27 18.38 -8.62 -1.42
CA ASP A 27 19.80 -8.57 -1.03
C ASP A 27 20.04 -7.97 0.37
N ARG A 28 19.00 -7.82 1.21
CA ARG A 28 19.10 -7.17 2.53
C ARG A 28 20.11 -7.83 3.48
N GLY A 29 20.39 -9.12 3.29
CA GLY A 29 21.41 -9.82 4.07
C GLY A 29 22.81 -9.26 3.91
N THR A 30 23.14 -8.75 2.72
CA THR A 30 24.46 -8.16 2.41
C THR A 30 24.50 -6.64 2.62
N ARG A 31 23.36 -5.96 2.43
CA ARG A 31 23.26 -4.49 2.44
C ARG A 31 22.77 -3.91 3.78
N GLY A 32 22.28 -4.76 4.67
CA GLY A 32 21.52 -4.38 5.84
C GLY A 32 20.05 -4.03 5.49
N PRO A 33 19.10 -4.36 6.40
CA PRO A 33 17.67 -4.25 6.12
C PRO A 33 17.20 -2.82 5.86
N VAL A 34 17.71 -1.84 6.61
CA VAL A 34 17.30 -0.44 6.48
C VAL A 34 17.75 0.13 5.13
N GLY A 35 19.03 -0.04 4.78
CA GLY A 35 19.58 0.42 3.50
C GLY A 35 18.89 -0.24 2.30
N ALA A 36 18.62 -1.54 2.39
CA ALA A 36 17.93 -2.30 1.37
C ALA A 36 16.48 -1.80 1.18
N PHE A 37 15.77 -1.52 2.26
CA PHE A 37 14.40 -0.99 2.22
C PHE A 37 14.34 0.36 1.50
N PHE A 38 15.11 1.35 1.96
CA PHE A 38 15.11 2.67 1.34
C PHE A 38 15.54 2.60 -0.11
N LYS A 39 16.58 1.83 -0.44
CA LYS A 39 17.01 1.65 -1.83
C LYS A 39 15.93 1.05 -2.70
N THR A 40 15.19 0.05 -2.22
CA THR A 40 14.06 -0.52 -2.96
C THR A 40 12.95 0.52 -3.19
N CYS A 41 12.62 1.34 -2.18
CA CYS A 41 11.67 2.43 -2.32
C CYS A 41 12.15 3.46 -3.35
N PHE A 42 13.42 3.87 -3.32
CA PHE A 42 13.99 4.81 -4.29
C PHE A 42 14.02 4.23 -5.71
N GLU A 43 14.43 2.98 -5.87
CA GLU A 43 14.39 2.32 -7.19
C GLU A 43 12.96 2.18 -7.72
N SER A 44 12.00 1.91 -6.84
CA SER A 44 10.58 1.91 -7.20
C SER A 44 10.11 3.28 -7.68
N MET A 45 10.59 4.37 -7.08
CA MET A 45 10.24 5.73 -7.50
C MET A 45 10.92 6.16 -8.81
N PHE A 46 12.21 5.92 -8.95
CA PHE A 46 13.01 6.53 -10.02
C PHE A 46 13.39 5.57 -11.14
N SER A 47 13.28 4.27 -10.92
CA SER A 47 13.65 3.25 -11.91
C SER A 47 12.74 2.01 -11.80
N PRO A 48 11.41 2.17 -11.81
CA PRO A 48 10.47 1.07 -11.54
C PRO A 48 10.65 -0.11 -12.52
N GLY A 49 10.88 0.17 -13.80
CA GLY A 49 11.10 -0.88 -14.79
C GLY A 49 12.33 -1.75 -14.48
N LYS A 50 13.44 -1.13 -14.05
CA LYS A 50 14.66 -1.86 -13.63
C LYS A 50 14.38 -2.70 -12.38
N LEU A 51 13.70 -2.13 -11.37
CA LEU A 51 13.34 -2.85 -10.15
C LEU A 51 12.50 -4.08 -10.46
N MET A 52 11.46 -3.94 -11.31
CA MET A 52 10.58 -5.06 -11.65
C MET A 52 11.32 -6.18 -12.41
N LEU A 53 12.26 -5.83 -13.28
CA LEU A 53 13.10 -6.81 -13.97
C LEU A 53 14.12 -7.49 -13.06
N SER A 54 14.49 -6.87 -11.93
CA SER A 54 15.50 -7.41 -11.01
C SER A 54 14.96 -8.43 -10.02
N ILE A 55 13.65 -8.66 -9.91
CA ILE A 55 13.04 -9.64 -9.00
C ILE A 55 13.69 -11.02 -9.22
N ARG A 56 14.41 -11.53 -8.19
CA ARG A 56 15.20 -12.77 -8.27
C ARG A 56 14.38 -14.03 -8.11
N ARG A 57 13.39 -13.99 -7.22
CA ARG A 57 12.60 -15.17 -6.83
C ARG A 57 11.13 -14.97 -7.14
N PRO A 58 10.76 -15.02 -8.43
CA PRO A 58 9.38 -14.82 -8.82
C PRO A 58 8.43 -15.93 -8.31
N GLU A 59 8.98 -17.10 -7.92
CA GLU A 59 8.25 -18.26 -7.42
C GLU A 59 7.86 -18.16 -5.94
N THR A 60 8.39 -17.21 -5.18
CA THR A 60 8.11 -17.04 -3.75
C THR A 60 7.61 -15.64 -3.41
N THR A 61 6.77 -15.54 -2.38
CA THR A 61 6.23 -14.24 -1.88
C THR A 61 6.84 -13.82 -0.55
N THR A 62 7.83 -14.55 -0.02
CA THR A 62 8.33 -14.32 1.34
C THR A 62 8.93 -12.93 1.51
N ASP A 63 9.83 -12.53 0.60
CA ASP A 63 10.50 -11.24 0.68
C ASP A 63 9.53 -10.08 0.47
N SER A 64 8.63 -10.20 -0.49
CA SER A 64 7.61 -9.18 -0.75
C SER A 64 6.59 -9.06 0.37
N ARG A 65 6.22 -10.16 1.05
CA ARG A 65 5.36 -10.10 2.25
C ARG A 65 5.99 -9.30 3.38
N ILE A 66 7.28 -9.55 3.67
CA ILE A 66 8.01 -8.79 4.70
C ILE A 66 8.08 -7.31 4.29
N PHE A 67 8.35 -7.02 3.02
CA PHE A 67 8.33 -5.66 2.51
C PHE A 67 6.94 -5.00 2.68
N LEU A 68 5.86 -5.71 2.34
CA LEU A 68 4.49 -5.23 2.52
C LEU A 68 4.15 -4.96 4.00
N ILE A 69 4.62 -5.80 4.94
CA ILE A 69 4.45 -5.56 6.38
C ILE A 69 5.08 -4.22 6.77
N ILE A 70 6.30 -3.93 6.31
CA ILE A 70 6.98 -2.66 6.61
C ILE A 70 6.21 -1.49 6.00
N ILE A 71 5.78 -1.59 4.75
CA ILE A 71 4.93 -0.56 4.10
C ILE A 71 3.63 -0.34 4.87
N SER A 72 3.01 -1.40 5.38
CA SER A 72 1.77 -1.31 6.17
C SER A 72 1.98 -0.61 7.51
N VAL A 73 3.11 -0.85 8.17
CA VAL A 73 3.51 -0.09 9.36
C VAL A 73 3.69 1.40 9.03
N LEU A 74 4.30 1.71 7.89
CA LEU A 74 4.44 3.10 7.43
C LEU A 74 3.09 3.76 7.15
N TRP A 75 2.11 3.04 6.62
CA TRP A 75 0.74 3.55 6.46
C TRP A 75 0.09 3.89 7.81
N GLY A 76 0.23 3.00 8.80
CA GLY A 76 -0.24 3.26 10.16
C GLY A 76 0.43 4.51 10.78
N LEU A 77 1.74 4.63 10.66
CA LEU A 77 2.49 5.80 11.13
C LEU A 77 2.10 7.08 10.39
N SER A 78 1.92 7.02 9.08
CA SER A 78 1.44 8.14 8.28
C SER A 78 0.06 8.62 8.76
N ALA A 79 -0.87 7.69 8.96
CA ALA A 79 -2.21 8.00 9.47
C ALA A 79 -2.14 8.65 10.86
N LEU A 80 -1.27 8.15 11.73
CA LEU A 80 -1.03 8.71 13.07
C LEU A 80 -0.51 10.15 13.01
N ILE A 81 0.46 10.43 12.15
CA ILE A 81 1.02 11.77 11.96
C ILE A 81 -0.06 12.75 11.48
N HIS A 82 -0.83 12.36 10.45
CA HIS A 82 -1.89 13.21 9.90
C HIS A 82 -2.98 13.50 10.93
N MET A 83 -3.35 12.49 11.71
CA MET A 83 -4.31 12.66 12.77
C MET A 83 -3.76 13.54 13.90
N GLY A 84 -2.51 13.35 14.33
CA GLY A 84 -1.88 14.21 15.34
C GLY A 84 -1.88 15.68 14.91
N ILE A 85 -1.56 15.98 13.65
CA ILE A 85 -1.62 17.34 13.10
C ILE A 85 -3.07 17.87 13.11
N THR A 86 -4.05 17.02 12.75
CA THR A 86 -5.46 17.42 12.75
C THR A 86 -5.97 17.73 14.15
N LEU A 87 -5.65 16.89 15.13
CA LEU A 87 -5.99 17.12 16.55
C LEU A 87 -5.31 18.37 17.08
N TRP A 88 -4.01 18.57 16.79
CA TRP A 88 -3.30 19.78 17.18
C TRP A 88 -3.94 21.05 16.60
N ARG A 89 -4.32 21.03 15.32
CA ARG A 89 -5.05 22.16 14.70
C ARG A 89 -6.41 22.39 15.36
N ALA A 90 -7.13 21.31 15.64
CA ALA A 90 -8.42 21.41 16.32
C ALA A 90 -8.29 22.05 17.70
N SER A 91 -7.24 21.71 18.47
CA SER A 91 -6.99 22.27 19.81
C SER A 91 -6.70 23.78 19.81
N GLN A 92 -6.33 24.36 18.65
CA GLN A 92 -6.10 25.81 18.49
C GLN A 92 -7.41 26.59 18.21
N MET A 93 -8.52 25.91 17.95
CA MET A 93 -9.79 26.57 17.66
C MET A 93 -10.53 26.92 18.96
N PRO A 94 -11.04 28.17 19.11
CA PRO A 94 -11.87 28.52 20.25
C PRO A 94 -13.17 27.69 20.21
N ASN A 95 -13.58 27.14 21.33
CA ASN A 95 -14.76 26.30 21.52
C ASN A 95 -14.63 24.82 21.12
N VAL A 96 -13.41 24.28 21.06
CA VAL A 96 -13.22 22.82 20.90
C VAL A 96 -13.51 22.14 22.26
N ILE A 97 -14.29 21.08 22.17
CA ILE A 97 -14.59 20.19 23.29
C ILE A 97 -13.27 19.64 23.83
N ASP A 98 -13.06 19.75 25.12
CA ASP A 98 -11.90 19.15 25.80
C ASP A 98 -12.00 17.63 25.64
N VAL A 99 -11.21 17.08 24.73
CA VAL A 99 -11.26 15.65 24.39
C VAL A 99 -10.39 14.90 25.40
N ASP A 100 -10.99 13.94 26.10
CA ASP A 100 -10.29 13.11 27.07
C ASP A 100 -9.04 12.47 26.42
N PRO A 101 -7.84 12.65 26.99
CA PRO A 101 -6.59 12.07 26.50
C PRO A 101 -6.65 10.55 26.31
N ILE A 102 -7.42 9.83 27.12
CA ILE A 102 -7.59 8.37 27.01
C ILE A 102 -8.31 8.03 25.71
N VAL A 103 -9.39 8.77 25.39
CA VAL A 103 -10.16 8.58 24.14
C VAL A 103 -9.29 8.87 22.93
N CYS A 104 -8.50 9.94 22.97
CA CYS A 104 -7.53 10.25 21.92
C CYS A 104 -6.52 9.10 21.72
N THR A 105 -5.98 8.57 22.82
CA THR A 105 -4.99 7.48 22.76
C THR A 105 -5.59 6.20 22.17
N VAL A 106 -6.78 5.80 22.62
CA VAL A 106 -7.48 4.62 22.09
C VAL A 106 -7.78 4.80 20.59
N TYR A 107 -8.21 5.99 20.19
CA TYR A 107 -8.47 6.27 18.79
C TYR A 107 -7.19 6.24 17.94
N CYS A 108 -6.08 6.80 18.43
CA CYS A 108 -4.78 6.72 17.78
C CYS A 108 -4.35 5.27 17.54
N LEU A 109 -4.45 4.42 18.57
CA LEU A 109 -4.13 3.00 18.45
C LEU A 109 -5.03 2.29 17.42
N LEU A 110 -6.32 2.58 17.46
CA LEU A 110 -7.29 2.00 16.52
C LEU A 110 -6.98 2.39 15.08
N VAL A 111 -6.62 3.63 14.82
CA VAL A 111 -6.20 4.12 13.50
C VAL A 111 -4.95 3.39 13.01
N VAL A 112 -3.93 3.23 13.85
CA VAL A 112 -2.71 2.49 13.48
C VAL A 112 -3.03 1.03 13.13
N VAL A 113 -3.86 0.37 13.92
CA VAL A 113 -4.26 -1.02 13.69
C VAL A 113 -5.09 -1.16 12.40
N LEU A 114 -6.04 -0.26 12.17
CA LEU A 114 -6.88 -0.30 10.96
C LEU A 114 -6.09 0.03 9.70
N PHE A 115 -5.30 1.09 9.68
CA PHE A 115 -4.53 1.47 8.49
C PHE A 115 -3.31 0.58 8.27
N GLY A 116 -2.59 0.19 9.32
CA GLY A 116 -1.47 -0.72 9.22
C GLY A 116 -1.93 -2.16 9.01
N GLY A 117 -2.56 -2.76 10.01
CA GLY A 117 -2.98 -4.15 9.98
C GLY A 117 -4.08 -4.44 8.95
N GLY A 118 -5.14 -3.63 8.95
CA GLY A 118 -6.24 -3.74 7.99
C GLY A 118 -5.74 -3.51 6.56
N GLY A 119 -4.92 -2.51 6.33
CA GLY A 119 -4.31 -2.24 5.03
C GLY A 119 -3.50 -3.44 4.50
N TYR A 120 -2.68 -4.06 5.36
CA TYR A 120 -1.95 -5.27 5.01
C TYR A 120 -2.87 -6.42 4.60
N VAL A 121 -3.86 -6.74 5.44
CA VAL A 121 -4.77 -7.87 5.19
C VAL A 121 -5.55 -7.67 3.90
N LEU A 122 -6.14 -6.50 3.74
CA LEU A 122 -7.00 -6.18 2.59
C LEU A 122 -6.19 -6.12 1.30
N TYR A 123 -5.04 -5.44 1.30
CA TYR A 123 -4.20 -5.38 0.10
C TYR A 123 -3.63 -6.73 -0.27
N SER A 124 -3.11 -7.50 0.69
CA SER A 124 -2.60 -8.86 0.44
C SER A 124 -3.68 -9.79 -0.11
N THR A 125 -4.91 -9.69 0.41
CA THR A 125 -6.05 -10.48 -0.06
C THR A 125 -6.46 -10.05 -1.47
N TYR A 126 -6.57 -8.75 -1.72
CA TYR A 126 -6.87 -8.19 -3.04
C TYR A 126 -5.88 -8.70 -4.10
N VAL A 127 -4.57 -8.53 -3.87
CA VAL A 127 -3.54 -8.94 -4.85
C VAL A 127 -3.58 -10.44 -5.12
N LYS A 128 -3.88 -11.27 -4.10
CA LYS A 128 -4.03 -12.71 -4.27
C LYS A 128 -5.25 -13.06 -5.12
N ILE A 129 -6.41 -12.48 -4.82
CA ILE A 129 -7.64 -12.76 -5.58
C ILE A 129 -7.45 -12.31 -7.03
N TYR A 130 -6.95 -11.10 -7.22
CA TYR A 130 -6.69 -10.53 -8.52
C TYR A 130 -5.66 -11.35 -9.32
N GLY A 131 -4.56 -11.75 -8.67
CA GLY A 131 -3.54 -12.60 -9.28
C GLY A 131 -4.10 -13.95 -9.75
N ARG A 132 -5.01 -14.56 -8.99
CA ARG A 132 -5.70 -15.80 -9.38
C ARG A 132 -6.59 -15.61 -10.60
N LEU A 133 -7.36 -14.53 -10.65
CA LEU A 133 -8.25 -14.25 -11.78
C LEU A 133 -7.45 -14.09 -13.08
N ILE A 134 -6.36 -13.31 -13.06
CA ILE A 134 -5.50 -13.14 -14.23
C ILE A 134 -4.77 -14.43 -14.60
N ALA A 135 -4.30 -15.19 -13.60
CA ALA A 135 -3.62 -16.46 -13.86
C ALA A 135 -4.55 -17.48 -14.53
N GLN A 136 -5.81 -17.53 -14.14
CA GLN A 136 -6.83 -18.39 -14.76
C GLN A 136 -7.09 -17.98 -16.21
N GLU A 137 -7.24 -16.69 -16.48
CA GLU A 137 -7.47 -16.17 -17.83
C GLU A 137 -6.31 -16.51 -18.80
N LYS A 138 -5.07 -16.48 -18.30
CA LYS A 138 -3.86 -16.75 -19.11
C LYS A 138 -3.46 -18.22 -19.16
N GLY A 139 -4.15 -19.12 -18.46
CA GLY A 139 -3.83 -20.55 -18.43
C GLY A 139 -2.48 -20.92 -17.76
N ALA A 140 -1.90 -20.01 -16.96
CA ALA A 140 -0.62 -20.21 -16.27
C ALA A 140 -0.78 -19.99 -14.76
N PRO A 141 -1.24 -21.01 -14.00
CA PRO A 141 -1.95 -20.76 -12.76
C PRO A 141 -1.10 -20.22 -11.61
N LEU A 142 -0.07 -20.92 -11.15
CA LEU A 142 0.53 -20.60 -9.84
C LEU A 142 1.65 -19.57 -9.93
N MET A 143 2.51 -19.69 -10.91
CA MET A 143 3.69 -18.82 -11.06
C MET A 143 3.32 -17.38 -11.41
N THR A 144 2.24 -17.20 -12.17
CA THR A 144 1.74 -15.87 -12.53
C THR A 144 1.15 -15.17 -11.30
N GLU A 145 0.43 -15.87 -10.42
CA GLU A 145 -0.11 -15.32 -9.17
C GLU A 145 1.01 -14.77 -8.27
N VAL A 146 2.07 -15.57 -8.08
CA VAL A 146 3.21 -15.19 -7.24
C VAL A 146 3.96 -14.00 -7.82
N LEU A 147 4.20 -14.00 -9.13
CA LEU A 147 4.86 -12.91 -9.83
C LEU A 147 4.06 -11.62 -9.71
N LEU A 148 2.75 -11.68 -9.95
CA LEU A 148 1.83 -10.54 -9.80
C LEU A 148 1.87 -9.98 -8.39
N TYR A 149 1.87 -10.87 -7.38
CA TYR A 149 1.98 -10.45 -5.98
C TYR A 149 3.28 -9.66 -5.74
N ASN A 150 4.43 -10.21 -6.14
CA ASN A 150 5.72 -9.57 -5.94
C ASN A 150 5.80 -8.21 -6.64
N VAL A 151 5.38 -8.14 -7.89
CA VAL A 151 5.37 -6.93 -8.72
C VAL A 151 4.50 -5.85 -8.09
N ASN A 152 3.27 -6.18 -7.68
CA ASN A 152 2.35 -5.23 -7.07
C ASN A 152 2.87 -4.71 -5.73
N VAL A 153 3.47 -5.58 -4.91
CA VAL A 153 4.02 -5.17 -3.60
C VAL A 153 5.22 -4.24 -3.75
N TYR A 154 6.16 -4.55 -4.65
CA TYR A 154 7.31 -3.65 -4.87
C TYR A 154 6.91 -2.32 -5.55
N ALA A 155 5.80 -2.28 -6.28
CA ALA A 155 5.24 -1.03 -6.80
C ALA A 155 4.80 -0.06 -5.70
N LEU A 156 4.58 -0.52 -4.47
CA LEU A 156 4.19 0.30 -3.32
C LEU A 156 5.35 1.12 -2.70
N GLY A 157 6.57 1.01 -3.20
CA GLY A 157 7.72 1.78 -2.68
C GLY A 157 7.46 3.28 -2.47
N PRO A 158 6.73 3.99 -3.38
CA PRO A 158 6.35 5.39 -3.20
C PRO A 158 5.48 5.69 -1.97
N SER A 159 4.91 4.67 -1.32
CA SER A 159 4.18 4.83 -0.05
C SER A 159 5.00 5.51 1.04
N LEU A 160 6.33 5.47 0.94
CA LEU A 160 7.22 6.23 1.81
C LEU A 160 6.90 7.73 1.81
N LEU A 161 6.48 8.28 0.68
CA LEU A 161 6.09 9.69 0.56
C LEU A 161 4.82 10.03 1.36
N ALA A 162 3.98 9.05 1.65
CA ALA A 162 2.74 9.27 2.39
C ALA A 162 2.98 9.79 3.82
N ILE A 163 4.20 9.67 4.36
CA ILE A 163 4.60 10.23 5.66
C ILE A 163 4.62 11.77 5.61
N ILE A 164 4.84 12.37 4.44
CA ILE A 164 4.86 13.83 4.27
C ILE A 164 3.42 14.35 4.41
N PRO A 165 3.15 15.25 5.40
CA PRO A 165 1.80 15.74 5.62
C PRO A 165 1.22 16.45 4.40
N PHE A 166 -0.07 16.24 4.15
CA PHE A 166 -0.93 16.84 3.11
C PHE A 166 -0.53 16.50 1.67
N ALA A 167 0.69 16.78 1.23
CA ALA A 167 1.14 16.56 -0.14
C ALA A 167 1.56 15.11 -0.42
N GLY A 168 2.06 14.42 0.59
CA GLY A 168 2.64 13.08 0.44
C GLY A 168 1.66 12.02 -0.03
N PRO A 169 0.49 11.85 0.59
CA PRO A 169 -0.47 10.84 0.19
C PRO A 169 -0.92 10.94 -1.27
N PRO A 170 -1.37 12.08 -1.80
CA PRO A 170 -1.77 12.18 -3.21
C PRO A 170 -0.59 11.93 -4.17
N ILE A 171 0.61 12.42 -3.83
CA ILE A 171 1.79 12.17 -4.65
C ILE A 171 2.14 10.66 -4.65
N ALA A 172 2.16 10.01 -3.48
CA ALA A 172 2.43 8.59 -3.36
C ALA A 172 1.47 7.76 -4.21
N VAL A 173 0.18 8.10 -4.16
CA VAL A 173 -0.87 7.42 -4.91
C VAL A 173 -0.65 7.52 -6.42
N ILE A 174 -0.42 8.73 -6.94
CA ILE A 174 -0.16 8.94 -8.38
C ILE A 174 1.08 8.13 -8.80
N TRP A 175 2.12 8.16 -7.98
CA TRP A 175 3.37 7.45 -8.29
C TRP A 175 3.21 5.93 -8.27
N ILE A 176 2.44 5.40 -7.31
CA ILE A 176 2.10 3.96 -7.27
C ILE A 176 1.35 3.55 -8.54
N LEU A 177 0.39 4.35 -9.00
CA LEU A 177 -0.32 4.10 -10.26
C LEU A 177 0.65 4.03 -11.44
N CYS A 178 1.55 4.99 -11.57
CA CYS A 178 2.58 4.98 -12.61
C CYS A 178 3.44 3.70 -12.54
N ASN A 179 3.84 3.30 -11.33
CA ASN A 179 4.62 2.09 -11.13
C ASN A 179 3.88 0.82 -11.53
N LEU A 180 2.58 0.72 -11.20
CA LEU A 180 1.75 -0.42 -11.60
C LEU A 180 1.61 -0.53 -13.12
N VAL A 181 1.44 0.61 -13.82
CA VAL A 181 1.42 0.64 -15.29
C VAL A 181 2.76 0.17 -15.86
N VAL A 182 3.87 0.70 -15.34
CA VAL A 182 5.21 0.31 -15.78
C VAL A 182 5.46 -1.18 -15.50
N ALA A 183 5.07 -1.66 -14.33
CA ALA A 183 5.22 -3.05 -13.93
C ALA A 183 4.42 -4.00 -14.85
N GLY A 184 3.17 -3.65 -15.14
CA GLY A 184 2.32 -4.39 -16.07
C GLY A 184 2.91 -4.44 -17.49
N ASN A 185 3.42 -3.32 -17.97
CA ASN A 185 4.01 -3.24 -19.30
C ASN A 185 5.36 -3.99 -19.38
N VAL A 186 6.27 -3.72 -18.42
CA VAL A 186 7.65 -4.23 -18.49
C VAL A 186 7.73 -5.70 -18.08
N ARG A 187 7.07 -6.10 -16.99
CA ARG A 187 7.20 -7.47 -16.46
C ARG A 187 6.14 -8.43 -16.97
N LEU A 188 4.90 -7.96 -17.10
CA LEU A 188 3.79 -8.80 -17.56
C LEU A 188 3.56 -8.73 -19.07
N LYS A 189 4.31 -7.87 -19.79
CA LYS A 189 4.18 -7.66 -21.23
C LYS A 189 2.75 -7.31 -21.67
N LEU A 190 2.01 -6.62 -20.82
CA LEU A 190 0.69 -6.13 -21.15
C LEU A 190 0.81 -4.93 -22.10
N LYS A 191 -0.16 -4.80 -23.03
CA LYS A 191 -0.30 -3.56 -23.79
C LYS A 191 -0.56 -2.40 -22.83
N PHE A 192 -0.10 -1.19 -23.18
CA PHE A 192 -0.23 -0.02 -22.29
C PHE A 192 -1.66 0.19 -21.79
N SER A 193 -2.66 0.07 -22.66
CA SER A 193 -4.07 0.20 -22.28
C SER A 193 -4.51 -0.84 -21.24
N ALA A 194 -4.09 -2.10 -21.40
CA ALA A 194 -4.40 -3.15 -20.45
C ALA A 194 -3.68 -2.95 -19.11
N ALA A 195 -2.40 -2.56 -19.14
CA ALA A 195 -1.64 -2.22 -17.93
C ALA A 195 -2.24 -1.00 -17.20
N PHE A 196 -2.74 -0.01 -17.93
CA PHE A 196 -3.40 1.16 -17.37
C PHE A 196 -4.73 0.80 -16.69
N ILE A 197 -5.58 0.00 -17.35
CA ILE A 197 -6.85 -0.48 -16.78
C ILE A 197 -6.57 -1.29 -15.52
N ASP A 198 -5.58 -2.15 -15.54
CA ASP A 198 -5.14 -2.96 -14.40
C ASP A 198 -4.70 -2.09 -13.22
N ALA A 199 -3.84 -1.11 -13.48
CA ALA A 199 -3.41 -0.15 -12.48
C ALA A 199 -4.59 0.65 -11.91
N LEU A 200 -5.53 1.07 -12.76
CA LEU A 200 -6.73 1.82 -12.36
C LEU A 200 -7.65 0.97 -11.47
N LEU A 201 -7.88 -0.30 -11.81
CA LEU A 201 -8.67 -1.22 -10.99
C LEU A 201 -8.01 -1.47 -9.63
N SER A 202 -6.69 -1.66 -9.63
CA SER A 202 -5.90 -1.79 -8.39
C SER A 202 -6.03 -0.55 -7.51
N PHE A 203 -5.98 0.62 -8.13
CA PHE A 203 -6.15 1.90 -7.44
C PHE A 203 -7.56 2.07 -6.87
N LEU A 204 -8.60 1.79 -7.65
CA LEU A 204 -9.98 1.86 -7.18
C LEU A 204 -10.23 0.90 -6.01
N ALA A 205 -9.63 -0.30 -6.05
CA ALA A 205 -9.68 -1.23 -4.94
C ALA A 205 -9.00 -0.66 -3.68
N ILE A 206 -7.80 -0.07 -3.81
CA ILE A 206 -7.11 0.59 -2.70
C ILE A 206 -7.94 1.74 -2.14
N LEU A 207 -8.49 2.60 -3.00
CA LEU A 207 -9.35 3.71 -2.58
C LEU A 207 -10.63 3.22 -1.89
N GLY A 208 -11.27 2.17 -2.41
CA GLY A 208 -12.45 1.57 -1.80
C GLY A 208 -12.15 1.02 -0.41
N ILE A 209 -11.03 0.34 -0.26
CA ILE A 209 -10.56 -0.20 1.02
C ILE A 209 -10.26 0.94 2.01
N MET A 210 -9.47 1.93 1.59
CA MET A 210 -9.09 3.06 2.45
C MET A 210 -10.29 3.94 2.79
N GLY A 211 -11.18 4.19 1.81
CA GLY A 211 -12.44 4.91 2.02
C GLY A 211 -13.38 4.19 2.99
N GLY A 212 -13.49 2.89 2.88
CA GLY A 212 -14.27 2.05 3.80
C GLY A 212 -13.74 2.12 5.23
N ILE A 213 -12.42 2.01 5.41
CA ILE A 213 -11.77 2.15 6.72
C ILE A 213 -12.01 3.56 7.29
N PHE A 214 -11.87 4.59 6.45
CA PHE A 214 -12.11 5.98 6.87
C PHE A 214 -13.56 6.20 7.30
N LEU A 215 -14.54 5.70 6.54
CA LEU A 215 -15.96 5.80 6.89
C LEU A 215 -16.28 5.07 8.21
N LEU A 216 -15.74 3.88 8.42
CA LEU A 216 -15.91 3.15 9.68
C LEU A 216 -15.30 3.93 10.85
N GLY A 217 -14.12 4.50 10.70
CA GLY A 217 -13.48 5.35 11.69
C GLY A 217 -14.31 6.61 12.00
N TRP A 218 -14.85 7.24 10.94
CA TRP A 218 -15.72 8.42 11.08
C TRP A 218 -17.02 8.11 11.83
N VAL A 219 -17.72 7.03 11.47
CA VAL A 219 -18.94 6.59 12.18
C VAL A 219 -18.65 6.28 13.64
N PHE A 220 -17.53 5.63 13.93
CA PHE A 220 -17.10 5.33 15.29
C PHE A 220 -16.84 6.61 16.10
N LEU A 221 -16.17 7.61 15.52
CA LEU A 221 -15.97 8.91 16.15
C LEU A 221 -17.27 9.64 16.45
N GLN A 222 -18.19 9.65 15.50
CA GLN A 222 -19.52 10.24 15.71
C GLN A 222 -20.26 9.57 16.88
N HIS A 223 -20.16 8.24 17.01
CA HIS A 223 -20.76 7.49 18.10
C HIS A 223 -20.14 7.84 19.45
N ILE A 224 -18.81 7.94 19.52
CA ILE A 224 -18.10 8.37 20.74
C ILE A 224 -18.47 9.79 21.10
N ALA A 225 -18.45 10.73 20.15
CA ALA A 225 -18.81 12.13 20.40
C ALA A 225 -20.26 12.27 20.88
N PHE A 226 -21.19 11.49 20.32
CA PHE A 226 -22.57 11.44 20.75
C PHE A 226 -22.71 10.89 22.18
N TYR A 227 -22.02 9.78 22.48
CA TYR A 227 -22.03 9.18 23.82
C TYR A 227 -21.54 10.16 24.89
N TYR A 228 -20.44 10.87 24.61
CA TYR A 228 -19.93 11.90 25.53
C TYR A 228 -20.89 13.08 25.66
N ALA A 229 -21.49 13.55 24.59
CA ALA A 229 -22.46 14.66 24.65
C ALA A 229 -23.71 14.30 25.45
N VAL A 230 -24.11 13.04 25.48
CA VAL A 230 -25.25 12.56 26.28
C VAL A 230 -24.87 12.36 27.73
N THR A 231 -23.71 11.76 28.01
CA THR A 231 -23.30 11.44 29.40
C THR A 231 -22.86 12.67 30.20
N THR A 232 -22.26 13.68 29.57
CA THR A 232 -21.83 14.92 30.23
C THR A 232 -22.96 15.90 30.47
N LYS A 233 -24.11 15.75 29.81
CA LYS A 233 -25.30 16.60 30.03
C LYS A 233 -26.23 16.10 31.15
N ILE A 234 -25.95 14.95 31.76
CA ILE A 234 -26.73 14.51 32.94
C ILE A 234 -26.22 15.29 34.14
N PRO A 235 -27.01 16.23 34.71
CA PRO A 235 -26.59 16.98 35.87
C PRO A 235 -26.51 16.03 37.07
N THR A 236 -25.30 15.81 37.57
CA THR A 236 -25.04 15.00 38.77
C THR A 236 -25.51 15.67 40.07
N LYS A 237 -26.27 16.76 39.99
CA LYS A 237 -26.88 17.40 41.16
C LYS A 237 -28.23 16.76 41.43
N LEU A 238 -28.24 15.66 42.18
CA LEU A 238 -29.39 15.33 43.01
C LEU A 238 -29.52 16.46 44.07
N PRO A 239 -30.68 17.11 44.18
CA PRO A 239 -30.88 18.08 45.26
C PRO A 239 -30.77 17.35 46.59
N HIS A 240 -29.79 17.73 47.40
CA HIS A 240 -29.77 17.31 48.80
C HIS A 240 -31.07 17.81 49.44
N ARG A 241 -31.97 16.87 49.76
CA ARG A 241 -33.10 17.08 50.67
C ARG A 241 -32.65 16.86 52.08
#